data_73c4d6d99e3fbda65536f39fe135dbf0
#
_entry.id   73c4d6d99e3fbda65536f39fe135dbf0
#
_cell.length_a   1.000
_cell.length_b   1.000
_cell.length_c   1.000
_cell.angle_alpha   90.00
_cell.angle_beta   90.00
_cell.angle_gamma   90.00
#
_symmetry.space_group_name_H-M   'P 1'
#
loop_
_entity.id
_entity.type
_entity.pdbx_description
1 polymer ?
#
loop_
_entity_poly.entity_id
_entity_poly.type
_entity_poly.pdbx_seq_one_letter_code
_entity_poly.pdbx_strand_id
1 'polypeptide(L)'
;MMNVNTDHRDNYDRAIRIRGLEKHYPGFTLGPLDFDIGEGRIVGFIGRNGAGKTTTIKSMLGLVHSDRGSVEMLGYDAAKDEKKIKAAIGYAGGAVGWYKKKRIELLASVTASFYPSWDDAMWRRYTDMFSLDTRKTPEQLS
;
A
#
# COMPACT_ATOMS: atom_id res chain seq x y z
N MET A 1 -30.27 33.38 -1.23
CA MET A 1 -29.78 32.29 -0.37
C MET A 1 -29.80 31.00 -1.20
N MET A 2 -28.70 30.67 -1.80
CA MET A 2 -28.54 29.41 -2.54
C MET A 2 -27.90 28.37 -1.63
N ASN A 3 -28.66 27.33 -1.34
CA ASN A 3 -28.21 26.16 -0.62
C ASN A 3 -27.23 25.40 -1.50
N VAL A 4 -25.94 25.44 -1.21
CA VAL A 4 -24.96 24.58 -1.86
C VAL A 4 -25.08 23.22 -1.20
N ASN A 5 -25.80 22.35 -1.91
CA ASN A 5 -25.89 20.94 -1.59
C ASN A 5 -24.49 20.33 -1.84
N THR A 6 -23.67 20.19 -0.80
CA THR A 6 -22.39 19.51 -0.87
C THR A 6 -22.66 18.04 -1.14
N ASP A 7 -22.42 17.69 -2.38
CA ASP A 7 -22.71 16.42 -3.01
C ASP A 7 -21.96 15.28 -2.29
N HIS A 8 -22.69 14.41 -1.63
CA HIS A 8 -22.17 13.16 -1.04
C HIS A 8 -21.59 12.17 -2.05
N ARG A 9 -21.56 12.52 -3.34
CA ARG A 9 -20.98 11.71 -4.42
C ARG A 9 -19.46 11.73 -4.48
N ASP A 10 -18.81 12.70 -3.84
CA ASP A 10 -17.35 12.85 -3.87
C ASP A 10 -16.56 11.83 -3.03
N ASN A 11 -17.23 10.96 -2.28
CA ASN A 11 -16.56 10.12 -1.29
C ASN A 11 -16.30 8.67 -1.75
N TYR A 12 -16.95 8.22 -2.86
CA TYR A 12 -16.85 6.83 -3.33
C TYR A 12 -15.78 6.58 -4.39
N ASP A 13 -15.19 7.63 -4.98
CA ASP A 13 -14.24 7.50 -6.10
C ASP A 13 -12.76 7.66 -5.69
N ARG A 14 -12.47 7.66 -4.39
CA ARG A 14 -11.09 7.92 -3.91
C ARG A 14 -10.51 6.70 -3.21
N ALA A 15 -9.47 6.15 -3.82
CA ALA A 15 -8.71 5.06 -3.22
C ALA A 15 -7.85 5.55 -2.03
N ILE A 16 -7.30 6.77 -2.12
CA ILE A 16 -6.46 7.35 -1.07
C ILE A 16 -6.78 8.83 -0.91
N ARG A 17 -6.89 9.27 0.34
CA ARG A 17 -6.98 10.69 0.73
C ARG A 17 -5.96 10.98 1.82
N ILE A 18 -5.15 12.00 1.61
CA ILE A 18 -4.18 12.50 2.61
C ILE A 18 -4.47 13.96 2.87
N ARG A 19 -4.51 14.34 4.16
CA ARG A 19 -4.75 15.71 4.60
C ARG A 19 -3.76 16.10 5.69
N GLY A 20 -2.93 17.12 5.41
CA GLY A 20 -1.98 17.72 6.35
C GLY A 20 -1.01 16.70 6.93
N LEU A 21 -0.65 15.65 6.21
CA LEU A 21 0.23 14.59 6.72
C LEU A 21 1.61 15.15 7.01
N GLU A 22 2.03 15.09 8.27
CA GLU A 22 3.38 15.47 8.71
C GLU A 22 4.07 14.34 9.47
N LYS A 23 5.37 14.20 9.26
CA LYS A 23 6.25 13.33 10.06
C LYS A 23 7.59 13.99 10.31
N HIS A 24 7.98 14.07 11.57
CA HIS A 24 9.23 14.66 11.99
C HIS A 24 10.24 13.57 12.35
N TYR A 25 11.45 13.74 11.84
CA TYR A 25 12.63 12.97 12.19
C TYR A 25 13.78 13.93 12.54
N PRO A 26 14.79 13.52 13.31
CA PRO A 26 16.00 14.31 13.47
C PRO A 26 16.59 14.67 12.09
N GLY A 27 16.64 15.96 11.77
CA GLY A 27 17.20 16.46 10.51
C GLY A 27 16.30 16.39 9.26
N PHE A 28 15.05 15.89 9.39
CA PHE A 28 14.13 15.83 8.26
C PHE A 28 12.67 15.95 8.70
N THR A 29 11.90 16.75 8.00
CA THR A 29 10.44 16.82 8.16
C THR A 29 9.75 16.51 6.86
N LEU A 30 8.84 15.55 6.88
CA LEU A 30 7.91 15.28 5.81
C LEU A 30 6.66 16.14 6.00
N GLY A 31 6.18 16.74 4.92
CA GLY A 31 4.88 17.43 4.90
C GLY A 31 4.93 18.93 5.21
N PRO A 32 3.76 19.56 5.40
CA PRO A 32 2.45 18.92 5.27
C PRO A 32 2.14 18.44 3.85
N LEU A 33 1.52 17.27 3.73
CA LEU A 33 1.10 16.71 2.45
C LEU A 33 -0.42 16.65 2.35
N ASP A 34 -0.94 17.10 1.20
CA ASP A 34 -2.35 17.08 0.85
C ASP A 34 -2.50 16.57 -0.57
N PHE A 35 -3.13 15.40 -0.75
CA PHE A 35 -3.48 14.88 -2.07
C PHE A 35 -4.55 13.80 -1.99
N ASP A 36 -5.21 13.57 -3.13
CA ASP A 36 -6.16 12.49 -3.36
C ASP A 36 -5.70 11.62 -4.52
N ILE A 37 -5.96 10.32 -4.44
CA ILE A 37 -5.78 9.37 -5.54
C ILE A 37 -7.13 8.71 -5.78
N GLY A 38 -7.66 8.85 -7.00
CA GLY A 38 -8.91 8.20 -7.42
C GLY A 38 -8.74 6.71 -7.64
N GLU A 39 -9.85 5.97 -7.56
CA GLU A 39 -9.88 4.54 -7.88
C GLU A 39 -9.50 4.28 -9.35
N GLY A 40 -8.98 3.09 -9.62
CA GLY A 40 -8.59 2.66 -10.96
C GLY A 40 -7.45 3.47 -11.59
N ARG A 41 -6.69 4.24 -10.82
CA ARG A 41 -5.58 5.05 -11.32
C ARG A 41 -4.23 4.40 -11.06
N ILE A 42 -3.32 4.53 -12.03
CA ILE A 42 -1.89 4.25 -11.84
C ILE A 42 -1.23 5.60 -11.58
N VAL A 43 -0.58 5.73 -10.43
CA VAL A 43 0.03 6.99 -10.00
C VAL A 43 1.52 6.79 -9.73
N GLY A 44 2.36 7.63 -10.34
CA GLY A 44 3.79 7.69 -10.08
C GLY A 44 4.10 8.64 -8.92
N PHE A 45 4.82 8.14 -7.90
CA PHE A 45 5.29 8.96 -6.79
C PHE A 45 6.75 9.33 -7.03
N ILE A 46 6.99 10.51 -7.60
CA ILE A 46 8.30 10.96 -8.09
C ILE A 46 8.90 11.96 -7.11
N GLY A 47 10.22 11.93 -6.96
CA GLY A 47 10.97 12.86 -6.12
C GLY A 47 12.40 12.40 -5.88
N ARG A 48 13.26 13.30 -5.39
CA ARG A 48 14.66 13.02 -5.05
C ARG A 48 14.78 11.97 -3.95
N ASN A 49 15.95 11.34 -3.83
CA ASN A 49 16.24 10.48 -2.67
C ASN A 49 16.19 11.33 -1.40
N GLY A 50 15.59 10.80 -0.35
CA GLY A 50 15.35 11.54 0.90
C GLY A 50 14.12 12.47 0.90
N ALA A 51 13.39 12.63 -0.22
CA ALA A 51 12.20 13.49 -0.28
C ALA A 51 10.96 12.97 0.50
N GLY A 52 11.09 11.84 1.20
CA GLY A 52 9.99 11.31 2.02
C GLY A 52 9.05 10.34 1.32
N LYS A 53 9.30 9.94 0.06
CA LYS A 53 8.43 9.01 -0.70
C LYS A 53 8.13 7.73 0.07
N THR A 54 9.17 7.07 0.56
CA THR A 54 9.04 5.82 1.33
C THR A 54 8.32 6.05 2.66
N THR A 55 8.56 7.19 3.32
CA THR A 55 7.87 7.56 4.56
C THR A 55 6.38 7.77 4.31
N THR A 56 6.01 8.47 3.24
CA THR A 56 4.61 8.67 2.85
C THR A 56 3.91 7.32 2.60
N ILE A 57 4.53 6.43 1.80
CA ILE A 57 3.98 5.10 1.55
C ILE A 57 3.84 4.30 2.85
N LYS A 58 4.85 4.33 3.72
CA LYS A 58 4.79 3.64 5.01
C LYS A 58 3.72 4.23 5.94
N SER A 59 3.48 5.54 5.88
CA SER A 59 2.38 6.17 6.63
C SER A 59 1.01 5.72 6.11
N MET A 60 0.85 5.63 4.79
CA MET A 60 -0.37 5.07 4.19
C MET A 60 -0.63 3.63 4.65
N LEU A 61 0.41 2.83 4.77
CA LEU A 61 0.34 1.43 5.21
C LEU A 61 0.21 1.24 6.73
N GLY A 62 0.16 2.33 7.50
CA GLY A 62 0.16 2.28 8.97
C GLY A 62 1.48 1.79 9.59
N LEU A 63 2.55 1.65 8.79
CA LEU A 63 3.87 1.22 9.27
C LEU A 63 4.67 2.36 9.91
N VAL A 64 4.28 3.60 9.68
CA VAL A 64 4.81 4.81 10.28
C VAL A 64 3.64 5.68 10.71
N HIS A 65 3.55 5.94 12.01
CA HIS A 65 2.54 6.87 12.52
C HIS A 65 2.93 8.31 12.19
N SER A 66 2.02 9.05 11.59
CA SER A 66 2.16 10.50 11.37
C SER A 66 2.10 11.24 12.70
N ASP A 67 2.79 12.38 12.76
CA ASP A 67 2.74 13.26 13.93
C ASP A 67 1.54 14.23 13.82
N ARG A 68 1.10 14.51 12.58
CA ARG A 68 -0.10 15.31 12.27
C ARG A 68 -0.77 14.83 11.00
N GLY A 69 -1.99 15.30 10.80
CA GLY A 69 -2.79 15.01 9.62
C GLY A 69 -3.49 13.68 9.68
N SER A 70 -4.09 13.31 8.55
CA SER A 70 -4.85 12.06 8.41
C SER A 70 -4.57 11.37 7.08
N VAL A 71 -4.71 10.05 7.09
CA VAL A 71 -4.64 9.19 5.91
C VAL A 71 -5.90 8.33 5.90
N GLU A 72 -6.63 8.38 4.80
CA GLU A 72 -7.77 7.53 4.52
C GLU A 72 -7.48 6.69 3.29
N MET A 73 -7.72 5.39 3.35
CA MET A 73 -7.56 4.45 2.25
C MET A 73 -8.82 3.60 2.10
N LEU A 74 -9.37 3.54 0.89
CA LEU A 74 -10.59 2.77 0.59
C LEU A 74 -11.75 3.10 1.55
N GLY A 75 -11.87 4.37 1.97
CA GLY A 75 -12.88 4.83 2.92
C GLY A 75 -12.59 4.50 4.39
N TYR A 76 -11.42 3.92 4.71
CA TYR A 76 -11.00 3.58 6.06
C TYR A 76 -9.89 4.50 6.58
N ASP A 77 -9.97 4.88 7.86
CA ASP A 77 -8.92 5.64 8.55
C ASP A 77 -7.70 4.75 8.82
N ALA A 78 -6.54 5.11 8.28
CA ALA A 78 -5.32 4.30 8.39
C ALA A 78 -4.84 4.10 9.83
N ALA A 79 -5.18 5.01 10.75
CA ALA A 79 -4.79 4.89 12.15
C ALA A 79 -5.73 3.98 12.96
N LYS A 80 -7.00 3.82 12.53
CA LYS A 80 -8.03 3.09 13.28
C LYS A 80 -8.37 1.74 12.68
N ASP A 81 -8.36 1.67 11.34
CA ASP A 81 -8.87 0.52 10.58
C ASP A 81 -7.74 -0.28 9.89
N GLU A 82 -6.54 -0.28 10.46
CA GLU A 82 -5.33 -0.90 9.88
C GLU A 82 -5.57 -2.32 9.33
N LYS A 83 -6.29 -3.16 10.08
CA LYS A 83 -6.58 -4.55 9.68
C LYS A 83 -7.46 -4.62 8.43
N LYS A 84 -8.47 -3.74 8.31
CA LYS A 84 -9.37 -3.70 7.15
C LYS A 84 -8.61 -3.25 5.91
N ILE A 85 -7.79 -2.23 6.05
CA ILE A 85 -6.94 -1.71 4.97
C ILE A 85 -5.98 -2.81 4.51
N LYS A 86 -5.23 -3.43 5.43
CA LYS A 86 -4.25 -4.48 5.10
C LYS A 86 -4.87 -5.71 4.44
N ALA A 87 -6.12 -6.05 4.75
CA ALA A 87 -6.84 -7.13 4.09
C ALA A 87 -7.27 -6.78 2.65
N ALA A 88 -7.36 -5.50 2.32
CA ALA A 88 -7.87 -5.02 1.02
C ALA A 88 -6.76 -4.55 0.06
N ILE A 89 -5.50 -4.42 0.52
CA ILE A 89 -4.39 -3.92 -0.28
C ILE A 89 -3.29 -4.96 -0.43
N GLY A 90 -2.55 -4.89 -1.54
CA GLY A 90 -1.26 -5.57 -1.72
C GLY A 90 -0.11 -4.57 -1.63
N TYR A 91 0.98 -4.94 -0.96
CA TYR A 91 2.20 -4.16 -0.93
C TYR A 91 3.40 -4.97 -1.41
N ALA A 92 4.08 -4.49 -2.44
CA ALA A 92 5.32 -5.05 -2.92
C ALA A 92 6.47 -4.07 -2.66
N GLY A 93 7.29 -4.37 -1.67
CA GLY A 93 8.50 -3.60 -1.36
C GLY A 93 9.69 -4.07 -2.20
N GLY A 94 10.55 -3.14 -2.62
CA GLY A 94 11.68 -3.40 -3.54
C GLY A 94 12.83 -4.28 -2.99
N ALA A 95 12.83 -4.66 -1.72
CA ALA A 95 13.85 -5.52 -1.14
C ALA A 95 13.24 -6.51 -0.15
N VAL A 96 12.70 -7.61 -0.65
CA VAL A 96 12.21 -8.70 0.19
C VAL A 96 13.36 -9.66 0.48
N GLY A 97 14.19 -9.29 1.46
CA GLY A 97 15.34 -10.12 1.87
C GLY A 97 15.04 -11.19 2.92
N TRP A 98 13.81 -11.33 3.39
CA TRP A 98 13.51 -12.01 4.66
C TRP A 98 13.50 -13.53 4.57
N TYR A 99 13.13 -14.08 3.42
CA TYR A 99 12.97 -15.53 3.25
C TYR A 99 13.68 -16.07 2.01
N LYS A 100 14.88 -15.59 1.73
CA LYS A 100 15.65 -15.92 0.53
C LYS A 100 15.81 -17.42 0.26
N LYS A 101 15.83 -18.23 1.34
CA LYS A 101 16.05 -19.68 1.30
C LYS A 101 14.76 -20.52 1.40
N LYS A 102 13.60 -19.91 1.39
CA LYS A 102 12.32 -20.64 1.41
C LYS A 102 11.76 -20.70 0.01
N ARG A 103 11.14 -21.85 -0.34
CA ARG A 103 10.49 -22.02 -1.65
C ARG A 103 9.37 -21.00 -1.84
N ILE A 104 9.19 -20.53 -3.06
CA ILE A 104 8.15 -19.53 -3.38
C ILE A 104 6.75 -20.08 -3.09
N GLU A 105 6.49 -21.37 -3.39
CA GLU A 105 5.22 -22.02 -3.07
C GLU A 105 4.87 -21.95 -1.58
N LEU A 106 5.87 -22.12 -0.70
CA LEU A 106 5.67 -21.98 0.75
C LEU A 106 5.39 -20.52 1.14
N LEU A 107 6.11 -19.59 0.56
CA LEU A 107 5.86 -18.17 0.82
C LEU A 107 4.47 -17.75 0.35
N ALA A 108 4.04 -18.26 -0.81
CA ALA A 108 2.69 -18.01 -1.33
C ALA A 108 1.61 -18.58 -0.40
N SER A 109 1.77 -19.85 0.07
CA SER A 109 0.80 -20.48 0.97
C SER A 109 0.66 -19.74 2.31
N VAL A 110 1.78 -19.28 2.86
CA VAL A 110 1.77 -18.45 4.08
C VAL A 110 1.11 -17.11 3.81
N THR A 111 1.43 -16.45 2.68
CA THR A 111 0.79 -15.18 2.31
C THR A 111 -0.71 -15.35 2.12
N ALA A 112 -1.14 -16.42 1.44
CA ALA A 112 -2.54 -16.73 1.21
C ALA A 112 -3.36 -16.81 2.50
N SER A 113 -2.77 -17.29 3.60
CA SER A 113 -3.46 -17.39 4.89
C SER A 113 -3.84 -16.04 5.51
N PHE A 114 -3.23 -14.93 5.06
CA PHE A 114 -3.55 -13.58 5.52
C PHE A 114 -4.59 -12.86 4.65
N TYR A 115 -4.93 -13.41 3.47
CA TYR A 115 -5.84 -12.77 2.52
C TYR A 115 -7.07 -13.64 2.29
N PRO A 116 -8.23 -13.30 2.88
CA PRO A 116 -9.48 -14.06 2.66
C PRO A 116 -9.92 -14.12 1.20
N SER A 117 -9.49 -13.15 0.38
CA SER A 117 -9.76 -13.06 -1.06
C SER A 117 -8.67 -13.68 -1.93
N TRP A 118 -7.78 -14.50 -1.37
CA TRP A 118 -6.76 -15.17 -2.15
C TRP A 118 -7.37 -16.05 -3.25
N ASP A 119 -6.85 -15.93 -4.47
CA ASP A 119 -7.30 -16.66 -5.65
C ASP A 119 -6.16 -17.55 -6.19
N ASP A 120 -6.26 -18.87 -5.96
CA ASP A 120 -5.30 -19.85 -6.43
C ASP A 120 -5.26 -19.98 -7.97
N ALA A 121 -6.35 -19.70 -8.66
CA ALA A 121 -6.38 -19.72 -10.13
C ALA A 121 -5.62 -18.52 -10.68
N MET A 122 -5.79 -17.35 -10.09
CA MET A 122 -5.04 -16.14 -10.41
C MET A 122 -3.54 -16.34 -10.10
N TRP A 123 -3.21 -16.92 -8.95
CA TRP A 123 -1.83 -17.24 -8.58
C TRP A 123 -1.17 -18.13 -9.64
N ARG A 124 -1.80 -19.23 -10.02
CA ARG A 124 -1.30 -20.14 -11.07
C ARG A 124 -1.14 -19.40 -12.40
N ARG A 125 -2.13 -18.65 -12.82
CA ARG A 125 -2.08 -17.87 -14.06
C ARG A 125 -0.86 -16.94 -14.11
N TYR A 126 -0.56 -16.24 -13.03
CA TYR A 126 0.60 -15.34 -13.00
C TYR A 126 1.92 -16.07 -12.92
N THR A 127 2.03 -17.14 -12.14
CA THR A 127 3.26 -17.94 -12.11
C THR A 127 3.59 -18.53 -13.47
N ASP A 128 2.58 -18.99 -14.22
CA ASP A 128 2.75 -19.49 -15.60
C ASP A 128 3.13 -18.34 -16.56
N MET A 129 2.44 -17.22 -16.49
CA MET A 129 2.72 -16.04 -17.33
C MET A 129 4.16 -15.56 -17.19
N PHE A 130 4.70 -15.56 -15.98
CA PHE A 130 6.08 -15.16 -15.70
C PHE A 130 7.08 -16.31 -15.74
N SER A 131 6.64 -17.51 -16.13
CA SER A 131 7.48 -18.75 -16.14
C SER A 131 8.20 -18.94 -14.80
N LEU A 132 7.51 -18.66 -13.70
CA LEU A 132 8.06 -18.71 -12.36
C LEU A 132 8.06 -20.12 -11.80
N ASP A 133 9.24 -20.74 -11.64
CA ASP A 133 9.35 -22.03 -10.94
C ASP A 133 9.19 -21.82 -9.43
N THR A 134 7.98 -22.09 -8.94
CA THR A 134 7.60 -21.86 -7.53
C THR A 134 8.31 -22.80 -6.54
N ARG A 135 8.97 -23.87 -7.02
CA ARG A 135 9.79 -24.76 -6.20
C ARG A 135 11.16 -24.15 -5.88
N LYS A 136 11.59 -23.16 -6.65
CA LYS A 136 12.81 -22.40 -6.39
C LYS A 136 12.64 -21.46 -5.21
N THR A 137 13.78 -21.04 -4.68
CA THR A 137 13.85 -19.97 -3.68
C THR A 137 14.06 -18.60 -4.36
N PRO A 138 13.73 -17.47 -3.72
CA PRO A 138 14.05 -16.14 -4.26
C PRO A 138 15.53 -15.97 -4.60
N GLU A 139 16.44 -16.58 -3.82
CA GLU A 139 17.89 -16.52 -4.06
C GLU A 139 18.30 -17.25 -5.37
N GLN A 140 17.52 -18.22 -5.82
CA GLN A 140 17.78 -18.97 -7.06
C GLN A 140 17.16 -18.32 -8.31
N LEU A 141 16.38 -17.25 -8.13
CA LEU A 141 15.73 -16.52 -9.22
C LEU A 141 16.42 -15.17 -9.53
N SER A 142 17.36 -14.73 -8.71
CA SER A 142 18.12 -13.49 -8.85
C SER A 142 19.39 -13.67 -9.63
#